data_6fb194b131fd0d44734dab7f21705856
#
_entry.id   6fb194b131fd0d44734dab7f21705856
#
_cell.length_a   1.000
_cell.length_b   1.000
_cell.length_c   1.000
_cell.angle_alpha   90.00
_cell.angle_beta   90.00
_cell.angle_gamma   90.00
#
_symmetry.space_group_name_H-M   'P 1'
#
loop_
_entity.id
_entity.type
_entity.pdbx_description
1 polymer ?
#
loop_
_entity_poly.entity_id
_entity_poly.type
_entity_poly.pdbx_seq_one_letter_code
_entity_poly.pdbx_strand_id
1 'polypeptide(L)'
;MILTIGMIFTLASCGGDKTENGGQQAGGAKKIDYANMTEDDLIKEFIKDEKNITLDEFIDLVSTYSYATINNKLELDENITDKAIKKLKDNKATLPAAKEIVEPLLKSDSLQVRGYAFSNIATFFGASDSHKAAAKAILKNEKDPYVIKCAVRALGNEGGKDAEIGKFLLSAAKNENAVVRRQAAVALGSTWNKTLDGAVDAEIELMKDSDNEVRKAAYEYAGLLGDDRVVAPISEMLKNEADADLHSSGVRGLVWLWYDYPSHENTSEAAYRATIDYFKTTPGSDKVPAWAAVTSFTNKSEKNYAAWKEKATYFNTDELYEVMLGLVKNENLGRMTRGYACKPVAAHCTKEQFNAFGTVVNALTDKNAKFIQDEYQKQAAKLDE
;
A
#
# COMPACT_ATOMS: atom_id res chain seq x y z
N MET A 1 37.52 10.22 -9.79
CA MET A 1 38.28 8.99 -9.86
C MET A 1 37.73 8.07 -8.80
N ILE A 2 36.67 7.32 -9.15
CA ILE A 2 35.89 6.44 -8.25
C ILE A 2 36.27 5.02 -8.67
N LEU A 3 36.91 4.30 -7.75
CA LEU A 3 37.25 2.90 -7.94
C LEU A 3 36.01 2.04 -7.74
N THR A 4 35.60 1.36 -8.80
CA THR A 4 34.61 0.28 -8.77
C THR A 4 35.33 -1.01 -8.38
N ILE A 5 35.07 -1.56 -7.18
CA ILE A 5 35.55 -2.88 -6.78
C ILE A 5 34.48 -3.88 -7.14
N GLY A 6 34.66 -4.56 -8.24
CA GLY A 6 33.90 -5.75 -8.59
C GLY A 6 34.38 -6.95 -7.78
N MET A 7 33.57 -7.51 -6.92
CA MET A 7 33.81 -8.82 -6.32
C MET A 7 33.31 -9.92 -7.25
N ILE A 8 34.26 -10.58 -7.87
CA ILE A 8 34.03 -11.83 -8.60
C ILE A 8 34.07 -12.97 -7.56
N PHE A 9 32.94 -13.61 -7.31
CA PHE A 9 32.91 -14.87 -6.58
C PHE A 9 33.15 -16.02 -7.55
N THR A 10 34.38 -16.55 -7.52
CA THR A 10 34.74 -17.83 -8.15
C THR A 10 34.23 -18.97 -7.27
N LEU A 11 33.29 -19.75 -7.74
CA LEU A 11 32.94 -21.04 -7.16
C LEU A 11 34.05 -22.03 -7.43
N ALA A 12 34.78 -22.44 -6.39
CA ALA A 12 35.76 -23.49 -6.44
C ALA A 12 35.06 -24.85 -6.55
N SER A 13 35.28 -25.50 -7.69
CA SER A 13 34.95 -26.89 -7.92
C SER A 13 35.98 -27.79 -7.25
N CYS A 14 35.57 -28.58 -6.26
CA CYS A 14 36.38 -29.69 -5.76
C CYS A 14 36.29 -30.88 -6.72
N GLY A 15 37.40 -31.24 -7.31
CA GLY A 15 37.55 -32.43 -8.11
C GLY A 15 37.58 -33.71 -7.28
N GLY A 16 36.96 -34.75 -7.73
CA GLY A 16 37.04 -36.12 -7.23
C GLY A 16 37.05 -37.11 -8.38
N ASP A 17 37.88 -38.05 -8.27
CA ASP A 17 38.53 -38.99 -9.17
C ASP A 17 37.67 -39.74 -10.20
N LYS A 18 38.39 -40.15 -11.26
CA LYS A 18 37.94 -40.96 -12.39
C LYS A 18 37.72 -42.41 -11.97
N THR A 19 36.59 -42.97 -12.39
CA THR A 19 36.48 -44.37 -12.81
C THR A 19 35.68 -44.43 -14.10
N GLU A 20 36.36 -44.91 -15.15
CA GLU A 20 35.76 -45.26 -16.46
C GLU A 20 34.78 -46.44 -16.29
N ASN A 21 33.54 -46.28 -16.78
CA ASN A 21 32.81 -47.38 -17.38
C ASN A 21 31.77 -46.84 -18.37
N GLY A 22 31.82 -47.37 -19.58
CA GLY A 22 31.06 -46.96 -20.73
C GLY A 22 29.56 -47.16 -20.55
N GLY A 23 28.81 -46.17 -20.96
CA GLY A 23 27.34 -46.21 -21.11
C GLY A 23 26.88 -44.96 -21.82
N GLN A 24 26.29 -45.13 -22.98
CA GLN A 24 25.62 -44.26 -23.91
C GLN A 24 25.43 -42.78 -23.46
N GLN A 25 26.04 -41.87 -24.23
CA GLN A 25 25.77 -40.43 -24.20
C GLN A 25 24.29 -40.14 -24.44
N ALA A 26 23.55 -39.91 -23.36
CA ALA A 26 22.40 -39.03 -23.41
C ALA A 26 22.96 -37.62 -23.57
N GLY A 27 22.56 -36.91 -24.63
CA GLY A 27 23.01 -35.56 -24.92
C GLY A 27 22.75 -34.66 -23.72
N GLY A 28 23.80 -34.23 -23.06
CA GLY A 28 23.73 -33.29 -21.94
C GLY A 28 23.10 -32.01 -22.45
N ALA A 29 21.96 -31.64 -21.90
CA ALA A 29 21.36 -30.34 -22.12
C ALA A 29 22.37 -29.28 -21.76
N LYS A 30 22.75 -28.42 -22.71
CA LYS A 30 23.70 -27.35 -22.51
C LYS A 30 23.07 -26.41 -21.44
N LYS A 31 23.70 -26.31 -20.28
CA LYS A 31 23.23 -25.40 -19.24
C LYS A 31 23.22 -23.98 -19.81
N ILE A 32 22.07 -23.34 -19.86
CA ILE A 32 21.91 -22.00 -20.44
C ILE A 32 22.50 -21.02 -19.43
N ASP A 33 23.36 -20.14 -19.91
CA ASP A 33 23.93 -19.07 -19.08
C ASP A 33 23.03 -17.84 -19.12
N TYR A 34 21.98 -17.87 -18.33
CA TYR A 34 20.99 -16.78 -18.25
C TYR A 34 21.61 -15.46 -17.76
N ALA A 35 22.68 -15.49 -17.00
CA ALA A 35 23.30 -14.29 -16.42
C ALA A 35 23.90 -13.34 -17.47
N ASN A 36 24.27 -13.87 -18.64
CA ASN A 36 24.89 -13.11 -19.73
C ASN A 36 23.95 -12.85 -20.91
N MET A 37 22.66 -13.20 -20.80
CA MET A 37 21.67 -12.96 -21.84
C MET A 37 21.00 -11.61 -21.66
N THR A 38 20.67 -10.93 -22.78
CA THR A 38 19.77 -9.78 -22.74
C THR A 38 18.36 -10.25 -22.44
N GLU A 39 17.51 -9.33 -21.94
CA GLU A 39 16.09 -9.62 -21.71
C GLU A 39 15.41 -10.20 -22.98
N ASP A 40 15.71 -9.64 -24.16
CA ASP A 40 15.15 -10.10 -25.43
C ASP A 40 15.69 -11.48 -25.84
N ASP A 41 16.94 -11.81 -25.58
CA ASP A 41 17.53 -13.11 -25.89
C ASP A 41 16.99 -14.20 -24.94
N LEU A 42 16.80 -13.87 -23.67
CA LEU A 42 16.15 -14.74 -22.70
C LEU A 42 14.70 -15.07 -23.12
N ILE A 43 13.96 -14.04 -23.50
CA ILE A 43 12.59 -14.21 -23.96
C ILE A 43 12.55 -15.06 -25.22
N LYS A 44 13.46 -14.85 -26.19
CA LYS A 44 13.56 -15.69 -27.38
C LYS A 44 13.89 -17.15 -27.04
N GLU A 45 14.75 -17.39 -26.04
CA GLU A 45 15.08 -18.74 -25.61
C GLU A 45 13.90 -19.48 -25.00
N PHE A 46 13.07 -18.77 -24.18
CA PHE A 46 11.89 -19.34 -23.56
C PHE A 46 10.65 -19.38 -24.48
N ILE A 47 10.60 -18.59 -25.56
CA ILE A 47 9.44 -18.46 -26.44
C ILE A 47 9.56 -19.33 -27.70
N LYS A 48 10.59 -20.11 -27.85
CA LYS A 48 10.68 -21.06 -28.97
C LYS A 48 9.44 -21.98 -28.97
N ASP A 49 8.43 -21.59 -29.73
CA ASP A 49 7.24 -22.40 -30.06
C ASP A 49 6.37 -22.85 -28.86
N GLU A 50 5.69 -21.91 -28.17
CA GLU A 50 4.73 -22.23 -27.11
C GLU A 50 5.29 -23.13 -25.98
N LYS A 51 6.53 -22.91 -25.60
CA LYS A 51 7.23 -23.75 -24.65
C LYS A 51 6.58 -23.73 -23.25
N ASN A 52 6.42 -24.90 -22.66
CA ASN A 52 6.16 -25.04 -21.22
C ASN A 52 7.47 -24.77 -20.47
N ILE A 53 7.47 -23.78 -19.57
CA ILE A 53 8.60 -23.47 -18.70
C ILE A 53 8.51 -24.38 -17.48
N THR A 54 9.55 -25.17 -17.26
CA THR A 54 9.67 -26.05 -16.09
C THR A 54 9.90 -25.25 -14.81
N LEU A 55 9.65 -25.86 -13.65
CA LEU A 55 9.91 -25.25 -12.36
C LEU A 55 11.38 -24.82 -12.20
N ASP A 56 12.32 -25.65 -12.59
CA ASP A 56 13.76 -25.36 -12.48
C ASP A 56 14.18 -24.20 -13.39
N GLU A 57 13.72 -24.19 -14.64
CA GLU A 57 13.95 -23.08 -15.57
C GLU A 57 13.35 -21.77 -15.03
N PHE A 58 12.18 -21.82 -14.38
CA PHE A 58 11.55 -20.64 -13.78
C PHE A 58 12.29 -20.14 -12.54
N ILE A 59 12.78 -21.04 -11.70
CA ILE A 59 13.64 -20.70 -10.54
C ILE A 59 14.94 -20.05 -11.04
N ASP A 60 15.58 -20.60 -12.04
CA ASP A 60 16.79 -20.03 -12.64
C ASP A 60 16.54 -18.65 -13.24
N LEU A 61 15.41 -18.48 -13.96
CA LEU A 61 14.98 -17.20 -14.51
C LEU A 61 14.79 -16.15 -13.41
N VAL A 62 14.00 -16.46 -12.38
CA VAL A 62 13.75 -15.54 -11.26
C VAL A 62 15.06 -15.21 -10.53
N SER A 63 15.92 -16.19 -10.30
CA SER A 63 17.21 -15.99 -9.64
C SER A 63 18.12 -15.06 -10.45
N THR A 64 18.15 -15.20 -11.76
CA THR A 64 18.95 -14.36 -12.65
C THR A 64 18.41 -12.92 -12.70
N TYR A 65 17.12 -12.76 -12.84
CA TYR A 65 16.50 -11.44 -12.97
C TYR A 65 16.30 -10.70 -11.65
N SER A 66 16.38 -11.39 -10.52
CA SER A 66 16.25 -10.76 -9.22
C SER A 66 17.53 -10.08 -8.71
N TYR A 67 18.60 -10.05 -9.51
CA TYR A 67 19.87 -9.39 -9.16
C TYR A 67 19.89 -7.86 -9.37
N ALA A 68 18.74 -7.21 -9.58
CA ALA A 68 18.68 -5.75 -9.61
C ALA A 68 19.08 -5.15 -8.26
N THR A 69 19.61 -3.94 -8.31
CA THR A 69 20.03 -3.22 -7.11
C THR A 69 18.82 -2.83 -6.26
N ILE A 70 18.89 -3.12 -4.96
CA ILE A 70 17.87 -2.65 -4.00
C ILE A 70 18.21 -1.20 -3.61
N ASN A 71 17.27 -0.30 -3.83
CA ASN A 71 17.41 1.10 -3.51
C ASN A 71 17.10 1.41 -2.02
N ASN A 72 17.21 2.68 -1.62
CA ASN A 72 16.95 3.14 -0.25
C ASN A 72 15.50 2.96 0.21
N LYS A 73 14.56 2.65 -0.71
CA LYS A 73 13.16 2.31 -0.40
C LYS A 73 12.95 0.82 -0.19
N LEU A 74 14.02 0.03 -0.23
CA LEU A 74 13.99 -1.42 -0.22
C LEU A 74 13.08 -1.97 -1.35
N GLU A 75 13.27 -1.44 -2.53
CA GLU A 75 12.62 -1.86 -3.77
C GLU A 75 13.69 -2.12 -4.80
N LEU A 76 13.45 -3.06 -5.70
CA LEU A 76 14.31 -3.26 -6.84
C LEU A 76 14.19 -2.05 -7.77
N ASP A 77 15.32 -1.50 -8.23
CA ASP A 77 15.36 -0.34 -9.12
C ASP A 77 14.63 -0.62 -10.45
N GLU A 78 14.78 -1.86 -10.94
CA GLU A 78 13.97 -2.39 -12.03
C GLU A 78 13.39 -3.73 -11.64
N ASN A 79 12.09 -3.91 -11.81
CA ASN A 79 11.47 -5.21 -11.68
C ASN A 79 11.59 -5.98 -13.01
N ILE A 80 12.82 -6.37 -13.32
CA ILE A 80 13.17 -7.08 -14.56
C ILE A 80 12.44 -8.43 -14.60
N THR A 81 12.29 -9.09 -13.47
CA THR A 81 11.56 -10.36 -13.35
C THR A 81 10.10 -10.22 -13.75
N ASP A 82 9.41 -9.20 -13.25
CA ASP A 82 7.99 -8.97 -13.61
C ASP A 82 7.83 -8.63 -15.09
N LYS A 83 8.76 -7.84 -15.65
CA LYS A 83 8.78 -7.53 -17.09
C LYS A 83 8.98 -8.79 -17.93
N ALA A 84 9.92 -9.66 -17.56
CA ALA A 84 10.19 -10.92 -18.26
C ALA A 84 8.99 -11.88 -18.17
N ILE A 85 8.42 -12.06 -16.97
CA ILE A 85 7.23 -12.89 -16.78
C ILE A 85 6.04 -12.35 -17.58
N LYS A 86 5.84 -11.03 -17.62
CA LYS A 86 4.80 -10.43 -18.44
C LYS A 86 4.99 -10.74 -19.92
N LYS A 87 6.20 -10.54 -20.45
CA LYS A 87 6.51 -10.86 -21.86
C LYS A 87 6.31 -12.35 -22.16
N LEU A 88 6.72 -13.26 -21.28
CA LEU A 88 6.48 -14.69 -21.43
C LEU A 88 4.99 -14.99 -21.53
N LYS A 89 4.16 -14.38 -20.66
CA LYS A 89 2.69 -14.52 -20.72
C LYS A 89 2.09 -13.92 -22.00
N ASP A 90 2.56 -12.76 -22.41
CA ASP A 90 2.11 -12.09 -23.65
C ASP A 90 2.39 -12.97 -24.89
N ASN A 91 3.44 -13.79 -24.82
CA ASN A 91 3.82 -14.77 -25.85
C ASN A 91 3.28 -16.20 -25.58
N LYS A 92 2.26 -16.31 -24.71
CA LYS A 92 1.54 -17.56 -24.43
C LYS A 92 2.38 -18.69 -23.83
N ALA A 93 3.53 -18.38 -23.20
CA ALA A 93 4.29 -19.38 -22.48
C ALA A 93 3.49 -19.91 -21.27
N THR A 94 3.51 -21.21 -21.06
CA THR A 94 2.94 -21.85 -19.88
C THR A 94 3.96 -21.80 -18.75
N LEU A 95 3.63 -21.12 -17.68
CA LEU A 95 4.47 -21.01 -16.48
C LEU A 95 4.09 -22.09 -15.46
N PRO A 96 5.02 -22.49 -14.56
CA PRO A 96 4.70 -23.36 -13.43
C PRO A 96 3.58 -22.78 -12.58
N ALA A 97 2.78 -23.66 -11.97
CA ALA A 97 1.71 -23.20 -11.08
C ALA A 97 2.31 -22.45 -9.88
N ALA A 98 1.68 -21.35 -9.50
CA ALA A 98 2.12 -20.51 -8.40
C ALA A 98 2.42 -21.27 -7.11
N LYS A 99 1.59 -22.26 -6.76
CA LYS A 99 1.78 -23.14 -5.60
C LYS A 99 3.07 -23.97 -5.64
N GLU A 100 3.62 -24.23 -6.81
CA GLU A 100 4.82 -25.05 -7.00
C GLU A 100 6.10 -24.23 -6.81
N ILE A 101 6.07 -22.92 -7.11
CA ILE A 101 7.26 -22.06 -7.09
C ILE A 101 7.52 -21.42 -5.72
N VAL A 102 6.48 -21.16 -4.90
CA VAL A 102 6.60 -20.36 -3.68
C VAL A 102 7.61 -20.95 -2.69
N GLU A 103 7.47 -22.24 -2.36
CA GLU A 103 8.33 -22.85 -1.34
C GLU A 103 9.81 -22.94 -1.75
N PRO A 104 10.17 -23.37 -2.97
CA PRO A 104 11.55 -23.30 -3.46
C PRO A 104 12.15 -21.89 -3.43
N LEU A 105 11.39 -20.88 -3.89
CA LEU A 105 11.87 -19.48 -3.91
C LEU A 105 12.06 -18.91 -2.51
N LEU A 106 11.19 -19.25 -1.55
CA LEU A 106 11.33 -18.84 -0.15
C LEU A 106 12.62 -19.41 0.50
N LYS A 107 13.10 -20.56 0.05
CA LYS A 107 14.31 -21.22 0.56
C LYS A 107 15.60 -20.78 -0.16
N SER A 108 15.50 -19.89 -1.13
CA SER A 108 16.66 -19.41 -1.88
C SER A 108 17.67 -18.67 -0.99
N ASP A 109 18.96 -18.86 -1.25
CA ASP A 109 20.04 -18.11 -0.59
C ASP A 109 20.03 -16.62 -1.02
N SER A 110 19.47 -16.31 -2.20
CA SER A 110 19.35 -14.93 -2.69
C SER A 110 18.25 -14.17 -1.98
N LEU A 111 18.61 -13.03 -1.36
CA LEU A 111 17.63 -12.16 -0.70
C LEU A 111 16.60 -11.57 -1.70
N GLN A 112 17.02 -11.29 -2.94
CA GLN A 112 16.14 -10.79 -3.99
C GLN A 112 15.09 -11.83 -4.35
N VAL A 113 15.49 -13.09 -4.48
CA VAL A 113 14.57 -14.21 -4.77
C VAL A 113 13.59 -14.43 -3.61
N ARG A 114 14.06 -14.40 -2.36
CA ARG A 114 13.17 -14.51 -1.20
C ARG A 114 12.19 -13.34 -1.14
N GLY A 115 12.67 -12.10 -1.35
CA GLY A 115 11.81 -10.92 -1.41
C GLY A 115 10.77 -11.01 -2.54
N TYR A 116 11.16 -11.50 -3.72
CA TYR A 116 10.25 -11.77 -4.81
C TYR A 116 9.18 -12.80 -4.42
N ALA A 117 9.58 -13.90 -3.79
CA ALA A 117 8.66 -14.92 -3.31
C ALA A 117 7.62 -14.32 -2.35
N PHE A 118 8.05 -13.54 -1.36
CA PHE A 118 7.13 -12.85 -0.45
C PHE A 118 6.24 -11.85 -1.16
N SER A 119 6.76 -11.06 -2.08
CA SER A 119 5.96 -10.07 -2.82
C SER A 119 4.84 -10.71 -3.66
N ASN A 120 5.04 -11.96 -4.09
CA ASN A 120 4.06 -12.71 -4.88
C ASN A 120 3.19 -13.65 -4.04
N ILE A 121 3.55 -13.89 -2.81
CA ILE A 121 2.80 -14.75 -1.89
C ILE A 121 1.33 -14.33 -1.77
N ALA A 122 1.01 -13.05 -1.72
CA ALA A 122 -0.37 -12.57 -1.65
C ALA A 122 -1.19 -13.01 -2.88
N THR A 123 -0.57 -13.11 -4.06
CA THR A 123 -1.18 -13.65 -5.28
C THR A 123 -1.41 -15.17 -5.17
N PHE A 124 -0.63 -15.83 -4.33
CA PHE A 124 -0.57 -17.28 -4.18
C PHE A 124 -1.22 -17.78 -2.89
N PHE A 125 -1.39 -16.93 -1.88
CA PHE A 125 -1.92 -17.31 -0.55
C PHE A 125 -3.42 -17.56 -0.50
N GLY A 126 -4.17 -17.35 -1.54
CA GLY A 126 -5.43 -18.07 -1.62
C GLY A 126 -5.21 -19.60 -1.52
N ALA A 127 -3.96 -20.04 -1.39
CA ALA A 127 -3.54 -21.35 -1.74
C ALA A 127 -3.38 -22.29 -0.56
N SER A 128 -2.63 -22.22 0.42
CA SER A 128 -2.58 -23.32 1.40
C SER A 128 -1.89 -22.98 2.72
N ASP A 129 -2.29 -23.64 3.79
CA ASP A 129 -1.66 -23.57 5.11
C ASP A 129 -0.20 -24.02 5.08
N SER A 130 0.21 -24.87 4.12
CA SER A 130 1.59 -25.30 3.95
C SER A 130 2.50 -24.14 3.52
N HIS A 131 2.04 -23.24 2.65
CA HIS A 131 2.81 -22.07 2.25
C HIS A 131 2.96 -21.05 3.39
N LYS A 132 1.90 -20.87 4.20
CA LYS A 132 1.97 -20.05 5.42
C LYS A 132 2.98 -20.62 6.40
N ALA A 133 3.00 -21.95 6.58
CA ALA A 133 3.94 -22.61 7.46
C ALA A 133 5.40 -22.44 6.97
N ALA A 134 5.66 -22.60 5.68
CA ALA A 134 6.98 -22.38 5.07
C ALA A 134 7.45 -20.93 5.23
N ALA A 135 6.57 -19.95 4.97
CA ALA A 135 6.84 -18.55 5.18
C ALA A 135 7.19 -18.24 6.65
N LYS A 136 6.38 -18.70 7.60
CA LYS A 136 6.63 -18.51 9.04
C LYS A 136 7.96 -19.12 9.50
N ALA A 137 8.32 -20.30 8.99
CA ALA A 137 9.59 -20.94 9.31
C ALA A 137 10.81 -20.11 8.88
N ILE A 138 10.73 -19.47 7.72
CA ILE A 138 11.81 -18.62 7.21
C ILE A 138 11.88 -17.31 7.99
N LEU A 139 10.74 -16.67 8.28
CA LEU A 139 10.68 -15.39 8.98
C LEU A 139 11.26 -15.44 10.41
N LYS A 140 11.29 -16.59 11.05
CA LYS A 140 11.92 -16.74 12.37
C LYS A 140 13.41 -16.36 12.39
N ASN A 141 14.09 -16.51 11.26
CA ASN A 141 15.54 -16.29 11.16
C ASN A 141 15.91 -15.17 10.17
N GLU A 142 14.94 -14.61 9.46
CA GLU A 142 15.20 -13.57 8.47
C GLU A 142 15.59 -12.26 9.16
N LYS A 143 16.64 -11.63 8.67
CA LYS A 143 17.18 -10.36 9.19
C LYS A 143 17.30 -9.29 8.13
N ASP A 144 17.24 -9.66 6.86
CA ASP A 144 17.37 -8.71 5.78
C ASP A 144 16.14 -7.78 5.70
N PRO A 145 16.31 -6.45 5.77
CA PRO A 145 15.17 -5.52 5.82
C PRO A 145 14.35 -5.52 4.54
N TYR A 146 14.94 -5.80 3.38
CA TYR A 146 14.18 -5.91 2.13
C TYR A 146 13.22 -7.10 2.17
N VAL A 147 13.72 -8.27 2.60
CA VAL A 147 12.90 -9.49 2.70
C VAL A 147 11.81 -9.31 3.76
N ILE A 148 12.16 -8.73 4.93
CA ILE A 148 11.19 -8.43 5.99
C ILE A 148 10.10 -7.47 5.47
N LYS A 149 10.45 -6.38 4.78
CA LYS A 149 9.49 -5.45 4.17
C LYS A 149 8.53 -6.19 3.23
N CYS A 150 9.06 -7.05 2.34
CA CYS A 150 8.25 -7.84 1.42
C CYS A 150 7.31 -8.79 2.17
N ALA A 151 7.78 -9.43 3.23
CA ALA A 151 6.98 -10.31 4.06
C ALA A 151 5.88 -9.57 4.82
N VAL A 152 6.18 -8.40 5.42
CA VAL A 152 5.19 -7.55 6.09
C VAL A 152 4.08 -7.14 5.13
N ARG A 153 4.44 -6.74 3.91
CA ARG A 153 3.46 -6.41 2.86
C ARG A 153 2.59 -7.61 2.49
N ALA A 154 3.20 -8.78 2.32
CA ALA A 154 2.51 -9.99 1.90
C ALA A 154 1.55 -10.54 2.96
N LEU A 155 1.97 -10.50 4.23
CA LEU A 155 1.25 -11.08 5.36
C LEU A 155 0.41 -10.05 6.14
N GLY A 156 0.42 -8.79 5.72
CA GLY A 156 -0.16 -7.67 6.45
C GLY A 156 -1.64 -7.83 6.82
N ASN A 157 -2.41 -8.60 6.06
CA ASN A 157 -3.84 -8.82 6.31
C ASN A 157 -4.14 -10.09 7.14
N GLU A 158 -3.13 -10.80 7.61
CA GLU A 158 -3.29 -12.08 8.31
C GLU A 158 -3.04 -11.99 9.83
N GLY A 159 -2.53 -10.85 10.32
CA GLY A 159 -2.12 -10.69 11.71
C GLY A 159 -3.26 -10.89 12.72
N GLY A 160 -4.47 -10.44 12.41
CA GLY A 160 -5.66 -10.64 13.25
C GLY A 160 -6.20 -12.07 13.24
N LYS A 161 -5.74 -12.93 12.31
CA LYS A 161 -6.19 -14.31 12.15
C LYS A 161 -5.14 -15.32 12.60
N ASP A 162 -3.85 -14.94 12.56
CA ASP A 162 -2.73 -15.81 12.89
C ASP A 162 -1.81 -15.12 13.91
N ALA A 163 -1.74 -15.66 15.10
CA ALA A 163 -1.00 -15.08 16.23
C ALA A 163 0.53 -15.00 15.98
N GLU A 164 1.12 -15.90 15.19
CA GLU A 164 2.55 -15.83 14.86
C GLU A 164 2.81 -14.71 13.86
N ILE A 165 1.93 -14.55 12.86
CA ILE A 165 2.00 -13.43 11.92
C ILE A 165 1.75 -12.11 12.66
N GLY A 166 0.77 -12.06 13.55
CA GLY A 166 0.52 -10.88 14.40
C GLY A 166 1.76 -10.46 15.17
N LYS A 167 2.44 -11.39 15.84
CA LYS A 167 3.72 -11.13 16.54
C LYS A 167 4.82 -10.66 15.59
N PHE A 168 4.90 -11.21 14.39
CA PHE A 168 5.85 -10.77 13.38
C PHE A 168 5.59 -9.32 12.95
N LEU A 169 4.34 -8.94 12.67
CA LEU A 169 3.98 -7.57 12.31
C LEU A 169 4.31 -6.57 13.42
N LEU A 170 3.97 -6.90 14.68
CA LEU A 170 4.32 -6.10 15.86
C LEU A 170 5.84 -5.96 16.06
N SER A 171 6.60 -7.01 15.75
CA SER A 171 8.07 -6.95 15.76
C SER A 171 8.62 -6.05 14.64
N ALA A 172 8.04 -6.11 13.45
CA ALA A 172 8.42 -5.27 12.32
C ALA A 172 8.20 -3.77 12.59
N ALA A 173 7.22 -3.41 13.41
CA ALA A 173 6.99 -2.04 13.88
C ALA A 173 8.16 -1.49 14.73
N LYS A 174 9.01 -2.36 15.26
CA LYS A 174 10.19 -2.00 16.06
C LYS A 174 11.52 -2.22 15.30
N ASN A 175 11.47 -2.47 14.00
CA ASN A 175 12.65 -2.72 13.19
C ASN A 175 13.55 -1.48 13.14
N GLU A 176 14.85 -1.68 13.08
CA GLU A 176 15.84 -0.58 12.96
C GLU A 176 15.65 0.23 11.68
N ASN A 177 15.21 -0.42 10.60
CA ASN A 177 14.99 0.22 9.30
C ASN A 177 13.62 0.90 9.23
N ALA A 178 13.61 2.21 8.96
CA ALA A 178 12.39 3.02 8.87
C ALA A 178 11.43 2.53 7.76
N VAL A 179 11.93 2.03 6.64
CA VAL A 179 11.08 1.52 5.55
C VAL A 179 10.31 0.28 6.00
N VAL A 180 10.91 -0.57 6.83
CA VAL A 180 10.22 -1.73 7.43
C VAL A 180 9.16 -1.25 8.43
N ARG A 181 9.50 -0.29 9.31
CA ARG A 181 8.53 0.28 10.27
C ARG A 181 7.35 0.94 9.56
N ARG A 182 7.61 1.70 8.48
CA ARG A 182 6.56 2.28 7.64
C ARG A 182 5.64 1.20 7.06
N GLN A 183 6.22 0.12 6.52
CA GLN A 183 5.42 -0.97 5.99
C GLN A 183 4.62 -1.70 7.09
N ALA A 184 5.17 -1.77 8.30
CA ALA A 184 4.48 -2.31 9.46
C ALA A 184 3.28 -1.45 9.88
N ALA A 185 3.41 -0.11 9.87
CA ALA A 185 2.28 0.79 10.10
C ALA A 185 1.14 0.56 9.09
N VAL A 186 1.46 0.48 7.79
CA VAL A 186 0.45 0.17 6.77
C VAL A 186 -0.23 -1.18 7.01
N ALA A 187 0.52 -2.19 7.45
CA ALA A 187 -0.01 -3.52 7.70
C ALA A 187 -0.85 -3.58 8.98
N LEU A 188 -0.33 -3.08 10.09
CA LEU A 188 -1.01 -3.08 11.39
C LEU A 188 -2.32 -2.31 11.35
N GLY A 189 -2.34 -1.15 10.68
CA GLY A 189 -3.54 -0.34 10.49
C GLY A 189 -4.57 -0.92 9.52
N SER A 190 -4.35 -2.11 8.96
CA SER A 190 -5.34 -2.75 8.10
C SER A 190 -6.60 -3.16 8.90
N THR A 191 -7.78 -3.01 8.28
CA THR A 191 -9.07 -3.46 8.86
C THR A 191 -9.07 -4.94 9.27
N TRP A 192 -8.25 -5.76 8.62
CA TRP A 192 -8.09 -7.19 8.96
C TRP A 192 -7.38 -7.43 10.28
N ASN A 193 -6.72 -6.40 10.84
CA ASN A 193 -5.98 -6.47 12.09
C ASN A 193 -6.70 -5.79 13.27
N LYS A 194 -7.97 -5.42 13.13
CA LYS A 194 -8.81 -4.86 14.22
C LYS A 194 -8.80 -5.75 15.48
N THR A 195 -8.66 -7.06 15.30
CA THR A 195 -8.64 -8.05 16.40
C THR A 195 -7.23 -8.40 16.88
N LEU A 196 -6.18 -7.82 16.30
CA LEU A 196 -4.80 -8.05 16.72
C LEU A 196 -4.52 -7.24 17.98
N ASP A 197 -4.33 -7.94 19.09
CA ASP A 197 -3.93 -7.32 20.35
C ASP A 197 -2.59 -6.58 20.20
N GLY A 198 -2.54 -5.34 20.65
CA GLY A 198 -1.36 -4.46 20.51
C GLY A 198 -1.24 -3.70 19.18
N ALA A 199 -2.10 -3.91 18.18
CA ALA A 199 -2.02 -3.18 16.91
C ALA A 199 -2.20 -1.66 17.11
N VAL A 200 -3.22 -1.26 17.85
CA VAL A 200 -3.48 0.17 18.15
C VAL A 200 -2.34 0.79 18.93
N ASP A 201 -1.80 0.09 19.94
CA ASP A 201 -0.70 0.59 20.74
C ASP A 201 0.58 0.76 19.90
N ALA A 202 0.84 -0.17 18.97
CA ALA A 202 1.95 -0.07 18.04
C ALA A 202 1.78 1.14 17.08
N GLU A 203 0.57 1.39 16.57
CA GLU A 203 0.30 2.58 15.74
C GLU A 203 0.51 3.88 16.50
N ILE A 204 0.03 3.99 17.75
CA ILE A 204 0.24 5.17 18.59
C ILE A 204 1.73 5.40 18.85
N GLU A 205 2.52 4.36 18.99
CA GLU A 205 3.98 4.50 19.15
C GLU A 205 4.65 4.91 17.83
N LEU A 206 4.24 4.34 16.68
CA LEU A 206 4.74 4.73 15.36
C LEU A 206 4.38 6.17 14.98
N MET A 207 3.31 6.76 15.52
CA MET A 207 2.98 8.18 15.38
C MET A 207 4.06 9.10 15.97
N LYS A 208 4.93 8.58 16.83
CA LYS A 208 6.06 9.31 17.46
C LYS A 208 7.40 8.99 16.81
N ASP A 209 7.42 8.23 15.73
CA ASP A 209 8.65 7.80 15.06
C ASP A 209 9.50 9.01 14.62
N SER A 210 10.81 8.83 14.62
CA SER A 210 11.74 9.85 14.12
C SER A 210 11.63 10.09 12.61
N ASP A 211 11.22 9.07 11.84
CA ASP A 211 11.04 9.13 10.39
C ASP A 211 9.64 9.65 10.01
N ASN A 212 9.61 10.66 9.15
CA ASN A 212 8.37 11.32 8.74
C ASN A 212 7.42 10.40 7.97
N GLU A 213 7.95 9.52 7.12
CA GLU A 213 7.14 8.60 6.32
C GLU A 213 6.53 7.49 7.19
N VAL A 214 7.18 7.11 8.29
CA VAL A 214 6.62 6.22 9.30
C VAL A 214 5.45 6.90 10.01
N ARG A 215 5.65 8.14 10.51
CA ARG A 215 4.57 8.90 11.17
C ARG A 215 3.37 9.09 10.24
N LYS A 216 3.59 9.46 8.97
CA LYS A 216 2.52 9.61 7.97
C LYS A 216 1.69 8.33 7.84
N ALA A 217 2.35 7.19 7.70
CA ALA A 217 1.64 5.91 7.60
C ALA A 217 0.84 5.61 8.86
N ALA A 218 1.42 5.78 10.05
CA ALA A 218 0.74 5.53 11.31
C ALA A 218 -0.48 6.43 11.50
N TYR A 219 -0.37 7.74 11.25
CA TYR A 219 -1.50 8.66 11.35
C TYR A 219 -2.64 8.30 10.38
N GLU A 220 -2.31 7.88 9.17
CA GLU A 220 -3.30 7.56 8.16
C GLU A 220 -3.99 6.22 8.45
N TYR A 221 -3.20 5.15 8.62
CA TYR A 221 -3.75 3.79 8.65
C TYR A 221 -4.36 3.39 9.99
N ALA A 222 -3.93 3.98 11.12
CA ALA A 222 -4.54 3.73 12.42
C ALA A 222 -6.06 3.95 12.45
N GLY A 223 -6.56 4.87 11.63
CA GLY A 223 -8.00 5.14 11.53
C GLY A 223 -8.83 3.93 11.08
N LEU A 224 -8.27 3.04 10.28
CA LEU A 224 -8.98 1.84 9.82
C LEU A 224 -9.21 0.81 10.92
N LEU A 225 -8.48 0.88 12.03
CA LEU A 225 -8.66 -0.02 13.18
C LEU A 225 -9.97 0.22 13.94
N GLY A 226 -10.59 1.40 13.80
CA GLY A 226 -11.86 1.72 14.43
C GLY A 226 -11.78 1.93 15.95
N ASP A 227 -10.62 2.29 16.50
CA ASP A 227 -10.39 2.49 17.93
C ASP A 227 -10.16 3.97 18.24
N ASP A 228 -11.01 4.55 19.10
CA ASP A 228 -10.99 5.97 19.46
C ASP A 228 -9.73 6.42 20.20
N ARG A 229 -8.90 5.51 20.70
CA ARG A 229 -7.62 5.86 21.36
C ARG A 229 -6.68 6.64 20.44
N VAL A 230 -6.80 6.52 19.12
CA VAL A 230 -5.97 7.26 18.16
C VAL A 230 -6.46 8.68 17.89
N VAL A 231 -7.68 9.04 18.29
CA VAL A 231 -8.25 10.38 18.04
C VAL A 231 -7.43 11.48 18.71
N ALA A 232 -7.07 11.30 19.97
CA ALA A 232 -6.33 12.33 20.73
C ALA A 232 -4.91 12.55 20.16
N PRO A 233 -4.08 11.52 19.91
CA PRO A 233 -2.76 11.70 19.27
C PRO A 233 -2.85 12.39 17.90
N ILE A 234 -3.82 12.02 17.05
CA ILE A 234 -3.98 12.65 15.75
C ILE A 234 -4.40 14.13 15.92
N SER A 235 -5.36 14.41 16.79
CA SER A 235 -5.84 15.78 17.02
C SER A 235 -4.76 16.69 17.59
N GLU A 236 -3.87 16.18 18.43
CA GLU A 236 -2.74 16.93 18.96
C GLU A 236 -1.70 17.24 17.87
N MET A 237 -1.39 16.26 17.03
CA MET A 237 -0.53 16.47 15.87
C MET A 237 -1.09 17.57 14.96
N LEU A 238 -2.38 17.53 14.63
CA LEU A 238 -3.03 18.52 13.76
C LEU A 238 -2.98 19.96 14.32
N LYS A 239 -2.81 20.13 15.62
CA LYS A 239 -2.64 21.45 16.26
C LYS A 239 -1.20 21.96 16.23
N ASN A 240 -0.23 21.07 16.30
CA ASN A 240 1.16 21.40 16.61
C ASN A 240 2.12 21.18 15.44
N GLU A 241 1.76 20.37 14.46
CA GLU A 241 2.62 20.01 13.34
C GLU A 241 2.51 21.05 12.21
N ALA A 242 3.65 21.39 11.63
CA ALA A 242 3.74 22.33 10.50
C ALA A 242 3.81 21.61 9.14
N ASP A 243 4.06 20.30 9.12
CA ASP A 243 4.15 19.52 7.89
C ASP A 243 2.76 19.24 7.30
N ALA A 244 2.50 19.83 6.14
CA ALA A 244 1.23 19.70 5.45
C ALA A 244 0.87 18.25 5.06
N ASP A 245 1.89 17.41 4.80
CA ASP A 245 1.68 16.01 4.45
C ASP A 245 1.23 15.21 5.66
N LEU A 246 1.77 15.50 6.85
CA LEU A 246 1.30 14.89 8.11
C LEU A 246 -0.14 15.28 8.42
N HIS A 247 -0.52 16.56 8.22
CA HIS A 247 -1.91 16.99 8.34
C HIS A 247 -2.84 16.20 7.44
N SER A 248 -2.46 16.00 6.17
CA SER A 248 -3.26 15.23 5.22
C SER A 248 -3.49 13.81 5.69
N SER A 249 -2.44 13.14 6.18
CA SER A 249 -2.51 11.78 6.70
C SER A 249 -3.37 11.69 7.96
N GLY A 250 -3.17 12.61 8.90
CA GLY A 250 -3.94 12.62 10.16
C GLY A 250 -5.44 12.86 9.94
N VAL A 251 -5.81 13.83 9.09
CA VAL A 251 -7.24 14.06 8.81
C VAL A 251 -7.85 12.88 8.07
N ARG A 252 -7.11 12.22 7.18
CA ARG A 252 -7.57 11.00 6.53
C ARG A 252 -7.80 9.88 7.55
N GLY A 253 -6.87 9.70 8.50
CA GLY A 253 -7.03 8.75 9.60
C GLY A 253 -8.28 9.03 10.44
N LEU A 254 -8.53 10.32 10.81
CA LEU A 254 -9.78 10.69 11.49
C LEU A 254 -11.01 10.34 10.65
N VAL A 255 -11.00 10.65 9.35
CA VAL A 255 -12.13 10.31 8.47
C VAL A 255 -12.38 8.82 8.45
N TRP A 256 -11.33 8.00 8.35
CA TRP A 256 -11.49 6.53 8.34
C TRP A 256 -12.01 5.95 9.65
N LEU A 257 -11.85 6.63 10.77
CA LEU A 257 -12.45 6.23 12.04
C LEU A 257 -13.98 6.37 12.07
N TRP A 258 -14.56 7.24 11.28
CA TRP A 258 -16.00 7.43 11.24
C TRP A 258 -16.64 7.17 9.88
N TYR A 259 -15.84 7.02 8.81
CA TYR A 259 -16.30 6.81 7.44
C TYR A 259 -15.30 5.98 6.64
N ASP A 260 -15.17 4.70 6.94
CA ASP A 260 -14.23 3.79 6.29
C ASP A 260 -14.85 3.19 5.01
N TYR A 261 -14.68 3.87 3.89
CA TYR A 261 -15.11 3.35 2.59
C TYR A 261 -14.20 2.19 2.13
N PRO A 262 -14.71 1.10 1.56
CA PRO A 262 -16.13 0.83 1.24
C PRO A 262 -16.90 0.07 2.33
N SER A 263 -16.29 -0.29 3.44
CA SER A 263 -16.92 -1.13 4.46
C SER A 263 -17.99 -0.41 5.27
N HIS A 264 -17.77 0.88 5.58
CA HIS A 264 -18.61 1.70 6.43
C HIS A 264 -18.95 1.04 7.78
N GLU A 265 -17.95 0.36 8.37
CA GLU A 265 -18.10 -0.29 9.67
C GLU A 265 -17.81 0.65 10.84
N ASN A 266 -16.87 1.58 10.61
CA ASN A 266 -16.42 2.53 11.61
C ASN A 266 -17.42 3.68 11.79
N THR A 267 -17.70 4.03 13.05
CA THR A 267 -18.72 5.02 13.44
C THR A 267 -18.30 5.84 14.65
N SER A 268 -17.06 6.36 14.66
CA SER A 268 -16.55 7.18 15.77
C SER A 268 -17.11 8.60 15.75
N GLU A 269 -17.95 8.95 16.72
CA GLU A 269 -18.39 10.34 16.90
C GLU A 269 -17.21 11.26 17.26
N ALA A 270 -16.29 10.80 18.10
CA ALA A 270 -15.13 11.59 18.52
C ALA A 270 -14.28 11.99 17.30
N ALA A 271 -14.03 11.05 16.38
CA ALA A 271 -13.29 11.32 15.17
C ALA A 271 -14.05 12.24 14.20
N TYR A 272 -15.38 12.07 14.08
CA TYR A 272 -16.22 12.99 13.30
C TYR A 272 -16.08 14.43 13.82
N ARG A 273 -16.25 14.64 15.14
CA ARG A 273 -16.13 15.96 15.76
C ARG A 273 -14.74 16.56 15.52
N ALA A 274 -13.69 15.78 15.72
CA ALA A 274 -12.32 16.22 15.44
C ALA A 274 -12.10 16.61 13.96
N THR A 275 -12.71 15.88 13.04
CA THR A 275 -12.66 16.18 11.60
C THR A 275 -13.38 17.49 11.28
N ILE A 276 -14.58 17.68 11.80
CA ILE A 276 -15.36 18.90 11.62
C ILE A 276 -14.65 20.13 12.23
N ASP A 277 -14.09 20.00 13.43
CA ASP A 277 -13.33 21.05 14.07
C ASP A 277 -12.08 21.42 13.26
N TYR A 278 -11.37 20.44 12.72
CA TYR A 278 -10.24 20.69 11.84
C TYR A 278 -10.66 21.51 10.62
N PHE A 279 -11.73 21.15 9.93
CA PHE A 279 -12.20 21.91 8.77
C PHE A 279 -12.66 23.32 9.10
N LYS A 280 -13.27 23.53 10.28
CA LYS A 280 -13.66 24.87 10.77
C LYS A 280 -12.45 25.75 11.08
N THR A 281 -11.36 25.17 11.53
CA THR A 281 -10.17 25.87 12.00
C THR A 281 -8.98 25.77 11.05
N THR A 282 -9.15 25.11 9.89
CA THR A 282 -8.10 24.93 8.89
C THR A 282 -7.36 26.25 8.64
N PRO A 283 -6.04 26.31 8.87
CA PRO A 283 -5.28 27.54 8.64
C PRO A 283 -5.40 27.96 7.18
N GLY A 284 -5.67 29.22 6.95
CA GLY A 284 -5.72 29.82 5.62
C GLY A 284 -4.36 29.76 4.93
N SER A 285 -3.98 28.61 4.38
CA SER A 285 -2.72 28.44 3.66
C SER A 285 -2.91 27.42 2.54
N ASP A 286 -2.30 27.69 1.36
CA ASP A 286 -2.19 26.74 0.27
C ASP A 286 -1.39 25.48 0.65
N LYS A 287 -0.73 25.49 1.82
CA LYS A 287 0.13 24.42 2.29
C LYS A 287 -0.59 23.30 3.06
N VAL A 288 -1.86 23.49 3.42
CA VAL A 288 -2.63 22.44 4.10
C VAL A 288 -3.45 21.68 3.06
N PRO A 289 -3.07 20.46 2.70
CA PRO A 289 -3.76 19.70 1.66
C PRO A 289 -5.06 19.07 2.19
N ALA A 290 -5.95 19.89 2.74
CA ALA A 290 -7.25 19.44 3.22
C ALA A 290 -8.12 18.82 2.10
N TRP A 291 -7.79 19.09 0.83
CA TRP A 291 -8.44 18.47 -0.31
C TRP A 291 -8.39 16.94 -0.29
N ALA A 292 -7.27 16.34 0.16
CA ALA A 292 -7.14 14.89 0.27
C ALA A 292 -8.12 14.31 1.30
N ALA A 293 -8.29 15.00 2.43
CA ALA A 293 -9.25 14.63 3.46
C ALA A 293 -10.69 14.86 2.99
N VAL A 294 -10.98 16.00 2.35
CA VAL A 294 -12.30 16.29 1.79
C VAL A 294 -12.73 15.20 0.80
N THR A 295 -11.82 14.67 -0.01
CA THR A 295 -12.15 13.59 -0.95
C THR A 295 -12.34 12.24 -0.29
N SER A 296 -11.85 12.03 0.93
CA SER A 296 -11.88 10.71 1.59
C SER A 296 -13.29 10.22 1.95
N PHE A 297 -14.28 11.12 2.10
CA PHE A 297 -15.65 10.76 2.44
C PHE A 297 -16.68 11.14 1.36
N THR A 298 -16.25 11.14 0.10
CA THR A 298 -17.14 11.44 -1.04
C THR A 298 -17.72 10.21 -1.70
N ASN A 299 -17.14 9.05 -1.48
CA ASN A 299 -17.60 7.81 -2.08
C ASN A 299 -18.66 7.16 -1.17
N LYS A 300 -19.72 6.66 -1.77
CA LYS A 300 -20.74 5.87 -1.09
C LYS A 300 -20.71 4.44 -1.63
N SER A 301 -20.79 3.47 -0.73
CA SER A 301 -21.23 2.13 -1.07
C SER A 301 -22.71 2.04 -0.76
N GLU A 302 -23.59 1.99 -1.74
CA GLU A 302 -25.05 1.93 -1.53
C GLU A 302 -25.44 0.81 -0.56
N LYS A 303 -24.77 -0.32 -0.65
CA LYS A 303 -25.02 -1.49 0.20
C LYS A 303 -24.80 -1.22 1.70
N ASN A 304 -23.76 -0.48 2.05
CA ASN A 304 -23.34 -0.32 3.44
C ASN A 304 -23.65 1.07 4.01
N TYR A 305 -23.87 2.06 3.15
CA TYR A 305 -24.08 3.44 3.54
C TYR A 305 -25.34 3.66 4.39
N ALA A 306 -26.46 3.02 4.03
CA ALA A 306 -27.71 3.14 4.79
C ALA A 306 -27.54 2.60 6.22
N ALA A 307 -26.93 1.41 6.35
CA ALA A 307 -26.67 0.79 7.65
C ALA A 307 -25.67 1.60 8.49
N TRP A 308 -24.65 2.21 7.85
CA TRP A 308 -23.74 3.14 8.52
C TRP A 308 -24.49 4.37 9.03
N LYS A 309 -25.33 5.00 8.20
CA LYS A 309 -26.06 6.21 8.55
C LYS A 309 -27.03 6.00 9.73
N GLU A 310 -27.62 4.81 9.86
CA GLU A 310 -28.45 4.44 11.00
C GLU A 310 -27.63 4.38 12.31
N LYS A 311 -26.38 3.97 12.25
CA LYS A 311 -25.47 3.90 13.41
C LYS A 311 -24.82 5.25 13.71
N ALA A 312 -24.45 6.01 12.68
CA ALA A 312 -23.78 7.30 12.79
C ALA A 312 -24.80 8.44 13.07
N THR A 313 -25.54 8.32 14.17
CA THR A 313 -26.62 9.28 14.54
C THR A 313 -26.10 10.70 14.78
N TYR A 314 -24.83 10.86 15.05
CA TYR A 314 -24.12 12.15 15.15
C TYR A 314 -23.90 12.85 13.81
N PHE A 315 -23.98 12.12 12.69
CA PHE A 315 -23.71 12.66 11.37
C PHE A 315 -24.82 13.61 10.93
N ASN A 316 -24.48 14.90 10.82
CA ASN A 316 -25.38 15.96 10.51
C ASN A 316 -25.07 16.58 9.14
N THR A 317 -25.97 16.42 8.18
CA THR A 317 -25.79 16.92 6.82
C THR A 317 -25.83 18.45 6.73
N ASP A 318 -26.56 19.13 7.63
CA ASP A 318 -26.59 20.61 7.67
C ASP A 318 -25.26 21.14 8.18
N GLU A 319 -24.68 20.52 9.22
CA GLU A 319 -23.34 20.87 9.70
C GLU A 319 -22.28 20.64 8.63
N LEU A 320 -22.34 19.50 7.93
CA LEU A 320 -21.43 19.20 6.83
C LEU A 320 -21.55 20.27 5.72
N TYR A 321 -22.77 20.63 5.34
CA TYR A 321 -23.04 21.65 4.33
C TYR A 321 -22.39 22.98 4.71
N GLU A 322 -22.61 23.47 5.93
CA GLU A 322 -22.05 24.74 6.40
C GLU A 322 -20.51 24.72 6.43
N VAL A 323 -19.91 23.60 6.85
CA VAL A 323 -18.45 23.44 6.86
C VAL A 323 -17.90 23.47 5.44
N MET A 324 -18.48 22.73 4.50
CA MET A 324 -18.03 22.72 3.10
C MET A 324 -18.23 24.09 2.44
N LEU A 325 -19.33 24.79 2.77
CA LEU A 325 -19.57 26.15 2.31
C LEU A 325 -18.52 27.13 2.84
N GLY A 326 -18.12 26.96 4.11
CA GLY A 326 -17.01 27.73 4.71
C GLY A 326 -15.69 27.51 3.97
N LEU A 327 -15.35 26.27 3.62
CA LEU A 327 -14.15 25.96 2.84
C LEU A 327 -14.18 26.62 1.46
N VAL A 328 -15.31 26.58 0.76
CA VAL A 328 -15.44 27.20 -0.58
C VAL A 328 -15.25 28.72 -0.52
N LYS A 329 -15.84 29.38 0.48
CA LYS A 329 -15.75 30.83 0.66
C LYS A 329 -14.38 31.34 1.12
N ASN A 330 -13.54 30.48 1.69
CA ASN A 330 -12.24 30.87 2.21
C ASN A 330 -11.20 31.01 1.12
N GLU A 331 -10.99 32.24 0.62
CA GLU A 331 -10.08 32.56 -0.47
C GLU A 331 -8.58 32.30 -0.13
N ASN A 332 -8.25 32.11 1.16
CA ASN A 332 -6.89 31.74 1.58
C ASN A 332 -6.58 30.27 1.36
N LEU A 333 -7.57 29.43 1.09
CA LEU A 333 -7.39 28.00 0.80
C LEU A 333 -7.05 27.76 -0.67
N GLY A 334 -6.27 26.70 -0.93
CA GLY A 334 -5.92 26.28 -2.27
C GLY A 334 -7.15 25.82 -3.08
N ARG A 335 -7.05 26.00 -4.40
CA ARG A 335 -8.16 25.66 -5.33
C ARG A 335 -8.68 24.22 -5.18
N MET A 336 -7.78 23.26 -4.87
CA MET A 336 -8.15 21.84 -4.72
C MET A 336 -9.05 21.62 -3.51
N THR A 337 -8.70 22.17 -2.35
CA THR A 337 -9.51 22.10 -1.14
C THR A 337 -10.90 22.71 -1.38
N ARG A 338 -10.94 23.92 -1.93
CA ARG A 338 -12.20 24.63 -2.21
C ARG A 338 -13.06 23.91 -3.25
N GLY A 339 -12.48 23.49 -4.38
CA GLY A 339 -13.23 22.84 -5.45
C GLY A 339 -13.73 21.46 -5.05
N TYR A 340 -12.93 20.69 -4.35
CA TYR A 340 -13.33 19.35 -3.93
C TYR A 340 -14.35 19.32 -2.79
N ALA A 341 -14.57 20.43 -2.07
CA ALA A 341 -15.67 20.57 -1.14
C ALA A 341 -17.05 20.38 -1.79
N CYS A 342 -17.15 20.54 -3.11
CA CYS A 342 -18.38 20.22 -3.86
C CYS A 342 -18.77 18.73 -3.79
N LYS A 343 -17.79 17.82 -3.63
CA LYS A 343 -18.00 16.36 -3.66
C LYS A 343 -18.78 15.83 -2.45
N PRO A 344 -18.40 16.15 -1.19
CA PRO A 344 -19.18 15.75 -0.03
C PRO A 344 -20.63 16.31 -0.05
N VAL A 345 -20.79 17.55 -0.52
CA VAL A 345 -22.12 18.17 -0.64
C VAL A 345 -22.96 17.39 -1.65
N ALA A 346 -22.44 17.06 -2.82
CA ALA A 346 -23.13 16.24 -3.81
C ALA A 346 -23.44 14.82 -3.28
N ALA A 347 -22.53 14.26 -2.48
CA ALA A 347 -22.68 12.88 -1.98
C ALA A 347 -23.69 12.76 -0.83
N HIS A 348 -23.79 13.73 0.05
CA HIS A 348 -24.45 13.57 1.35
C HIS A 348 -25.59 14.56 1.63
N CYS A 349 -25.60 15.73 0.98
CA CYS A 349 -26.63 16.76 1.21
C CYS A 349 -27.87 16.58 0.32
N THR A 350 -28.92 17.34 0.60
CA THR A 350 -30.12 17.32 -0.25
C THR A 350 -29.88 18.04 -1.58
N LYS A 351 -30.75 17.80 -2.56
CA LYS A 351 -30.70 18.49 -3.86
C LYS A 351 -30.86 20.02 -3.70
N GLU A 352 -31.69 20.45 -2.77
CA GLU A 352 -31.92 21.87 -2.44
C GLU A 352 -30.62 22.49 -1.89
N GLN A 353 -29.95 21.81 -0.96
CA GLN A 353 -28.66 22.26 -0.41
C GLN A 353 -27.58 22.30 -1.48
N PHE A 354 -27.50 21.29 -2.35
CA PHE A 354 -26.54 21.27 -3.46
C PHE A 354 -26.76 22.44 -4.43
N ASN A 355 -28.01 22.74 -4.77
CA ASN A 355 -28.35 23.88 -5.63
C ASN A 355 -28.03 25.22 -4.97
N ALA A 356 -28.34 25.37 -3.67
CA ALA A 356 -27.99 26.57 -2.91
C ALA A 356 -26.46 26.77 -2.83
N PHE A 357 -25.70 25.68 -2.66
CA PHE A 357 -24.24 25.67 -2.71
C PHE A 357 -23.73 26.13 -4.08
N GLY A 358 -24.34 25.66 -5.17
CA GLY A 358 -24.04 26.08 -6.53
C GLY A 358 -24.25 27.54 -6.78
N THR A 359 -25.27 28.17 -6.17
CA THR A 359 -25.48 29.62 -6.26
C THR A 359 -24.27 30.38 -5.71
N VAL A 360 -23.73 29.94 -4.57
CA VAL A 360 -22.52 30.55 -3.98
C VAL A 360 -21.28 30.30 -4.85
N VAL A 361 -21.11 29.08 -5.33
CA VAL A 361 -19.97 28.70 -6.18
C VAL A 361 -19.94 29.55 -7.47
N ASN A 362 -21.10 29.70 -8.12
CA ASN A 362 -21.21 30.46 -9.37
C ASN A 362 -21.01 31.98 -9.18
N ALA A 363 -21.19 32.49 -7.96
CA ALA A 363 -20.94 33.88 -7.62
C ALA A 363 -19.47 34.19 -7.29
N LEU A 364 -18.58 33.20 -7.19
CA LEU A 364 -17.15 33.39 -6.95
C LEU A 364 -16.50 34.09 -8.13
N THR A 365 -15.58 35.04 -7.84
CA THR A 365 -14.86 35.85 -8.83
C THR A 365 -13.36 35.88 -8.64
N ASP A 366 -12.86 35.22 -7.58
CA ASP A 366 -11.43 35.17 -7.27
C ASP A 366 -10.65 34.30 -8.29
N LYS A 367 -9.32 34.32 -8.19
CA LYS A 367 -8.41 33.60 -9.10
C LYS A 367 -8.67 32.10 -9.24
N ASN A 368 -9.34 31.48 -8.29
CA ASN A 368 -9.65 30.06 -8.26
C ASN A 368 -11.10 29.76 -8.69
N ALA A 369 -11.94 30.77 -8.89
CA ALA A 369 -13.36 30.65 -9.15
C ALA A 369 -13.68 29.67 -10.28
N LYS A 370 -13.01 29.79 -11.41
CA LYS A 370 -13.20 28.93 -12.58
C LYS A 370 -13.03 27.44 -12.26
N PHE A 371 -11.95 27.09 -11.54
CA PHE A 371 -11.71 25.68 -11.15
C PHE A 371 -12.83 25.15 -10.23
N ILE A 372 -13.28 25.97 -9.28
CA ILE A 372 -14.31 25.57 -8.30
C ILE A 372 -15.66 25.39 -9.00
N GLN A 373 -16.00 26.32 -9.92
CA GLN A 373 -17.21 26.24 -10.75
C GLN A 373 -17.19 24.98 -11.64
N ASP A 374 -16.06 24.66 -12.28
CA ASP A 374 -15.93 23.47 -13.10
C ASP A 374 -16.08 22.18 -12.27
N GLU A 375 -15.54 22.13 -11.04
CA GLU A 375 -15.73 20.98 -10.14
C GLU A 375 -17.20 20.84 -9.71
N TYR A 376 -17.90 21.95 -9.41
CA TYR A 376 -19.33 21.95 -9.13
C TYR A 376 -20.12 21.38 -10.32
N GLN A 377 -19.88 21.88 -11.54
CA GLN A 377 -20.58 21.39 -12.74
C GLN A 377 -20.36 19.89 -13.00
N LYS A 378 -19.15 19.38 -12.75
CA LYS A 378 -18.86 17.94 -12.82
C LYS A 378 -19.69 17.12 -11.83
N GLN A 379 -19.95 17.64 -10.63
CA GLN A 379 -20.81 16.94 -9.67
C GLN A 379 -22.29 17.07 -10.03
N ALA A 380 -22.74 18.23 -10.54
CA ALA A 380 -24.09 18.44 -11.00
C ALA A 380 -24.47 17.46 -12.12
N ALA A 381 -23.59 17.31 -13.12
CA ALA A 381 -23.81 16.37 -14.23
C ALA A 381 -24.03 14.92 -13.75
N LYS A 382 -23.31 14.49 -12.69
CA LYS A 382 -23.47 13.14 -12.11
C LYS A 382 -24.76 12.93 -11.32
N LEU A 383 -25.39 13.99 -10.84
CA LEU A 383 -26.64 13.91 -10.10
C LEU A 383 -27.87 13.89 -11.02
N ASP A 384 -27.67 14.25 -12.28
CA ASP A 384 -28.71 14.22 -13.32
C ASP A 384 -28.70 12.91 -14.14
N GLU A 385 -27.64 12.07 -14.01
CA GLU A 385 -27.55 10.70 -14.54
C GLU A 385 -28.28 9.70 -13.63
#